data_a2e152a878cb61203745c09bcb516a5b
#
_entry.id   a2e152a878cb61203745c09bcb516a5b
#
_cell.length_a   1.000
_cell.length_b   1.000
_cell.length_c   1.000
_cell.angle_alpha   90.00
_cell.angle_beta   90.00
_cell.angle_gamma   90.00
#
_symmetry.space_group_name_H-M   'P 1'
#
loop_
_entity.id
_entity.type
_entity.pdbx_description
1 polymer ?
#
loop_
_entity_poly.entity_id
_entity_poly.type
_entity_poly.pdbx_seq_one_letter_code
_entity_poly.pdbx_strand_id
1 'polypeptide(L)' 'MIEQVIALLMIVNHEIKEHRIQDTMSQCLKGKRVAERQLKAGSTVQYKCIKSKAQTEIYMGQKSIKALILE' A
#
# COMPACT_ATOMS: atom_id res chain seq x y z
N MET A 1 -11.68 -3.14 -12.98
CA MET A 1 -10.57 -3.79 -13.70
C MET A 1 -9.66 -4.46 -12.69
N ILE A 2 -9.21 -5.67 -12.99
CA ILE A 2 -8.30 -6.41 -12.10
C ILE A 2 -6.93 -6.44 -12.73
N GLU A 3 -5.91 -6.00 -12.00
CA GLU A 3 -4.54 -6.01 -12.48
C GLU A 3 -3.56 -6.25 -11.34
N GLN A 4 -2.34 -6.65 -11.67
CA GLN A 4 -1.28 -6.82 -10.70
C GLN A 4 -0.65 -5.47 -10.41
N VAL A 5 -0.57 -5.12 -9.13
CA VAL A 5 -0.01 -3.84 -8.68
C VAL A 5 0.99 -4.06 -7.56
N ILE A 6 1.85 -3.08 -7.37
CA ILE A 6 2.70 -2.99 -6.20
C ILE A 6 2.04 -2.01 -5.26
N ALA A 7 1.76 -2.43 -4.04
CA ALA A 7 1.01 -1.62 -3.09
C ALA A 7 1.79 -1.43 -1.80
N LEU A 8 1.75 -0.21 -1.29
CA LEU A 8 2.23 0.12 0.05
C LEU A 8 1.03 0.07 1.00
N LEU A 9 1.10 -0.80 1.98
CA LEU A 9 0.03 -0.99 2.95
C LEU A 9 0.38 -0.32 4.27
N MET A 10 -0.59 0.39 4.83
CA MET A 10 -0.51 0.87 6.21
C MET A 10 -1.38 -0.04 7.07
N ILE A 11 -0.77 -0.72 8.01
CA ILE A 11 -1.41 -1.69 8.89
C ILE A 11 -1.42 -1.14 10.31
N VAL A 12 -2.61 -1.05 10.90
CA VAL A 12 -2.78 -0.58 12.28
C VAL A 12 -3.50 -1.66 13.06
N ASN A 13 -2.92 -2.12 14.17
CA ASN A 13 -3.47 -3.17 15.01
C ASN A 13 -3.83 -4.43 14.21
N HIS A 14 -2.93 -4.83 13.30
CA HIS A 14 -3.09 -6.01 12.42
C HIS A 14 -4.18 -5.86 11.36
N GLU A 15 -4.71 -4.65 11.16
CA GLU A 15 -5.70 -4.37 10.11
C GLU A 15 -5.12 -3.42 9.07
N ILE A 16 -5.40 -3.69 7.80
CA ILE A 16 -5.01 -2.81 6.70
C ILE A 16 -5.93 -1.60 6.71
N LYS A 17 -5.38 -0.42 6.99
CA LYS A 17 -6.13 0.83 7.02
C LYS A 17 -6.02 1.63 5.73
N GLU A 18 -4.88 1.55 5.06
CA GLU A 18 -4.67 2.23 3.79
C GLU A 18 -3.86 1.36 2.86
N HIS A 19 -4.05 1.57 1.57
CA HIS A 19 -3.23 0.96 0.53
C HIS A 19 -3.04 1.98 -0.59
N ARG A 20 -1.82 2.05 -1.12
CA ARG A 20 -1.47 2.95 -2.21
C ARG A 20 -0.74 2.19 -3.28
N ILE A 21 -1.08 2.48 -4.55
CA ILE A 21 -0.38 1.92 -5.69
C ILE A 21 0.96 2.63 -5.85
N GLN A 22 2.02 1.86 -6.03
CA GLN A 22 3.35 2.35 -6.34
C GLN A 22 3.74 1.89 -7.74
N ASP A 23 4.57 2.67 -8.43
CA ASP A 23 4.99 2.33 -9.79
C ASP A 23 5.96 1.14 -9.79
N THR A 24 6.84 1.08 -8.81
CA THR A 24 7.86 0.03 -8.71
C THR A 24 8.01 -0.40 -7.25
N MET A 25 8.54 -1.61 -7.06
CA MET A 25 8.86 -2.09 -5.72
C MET A 25 9.92 -1.20 -5.05
N SER A 26 10.86 -0.69 -5.84
CA SER A 26 11.89 0.23 -5.34
C SER A 26 11.26 1.50 -4.74
N GLN A 27 10.29 2.09 -5.44
CA GLN A 27 9.58 3.26 -4.92
C GLN A 27 8.74 2.93 -3.69
N CYS A 28 8.13 1.74 -3.68
CA CYS A 28 7.36 1.28 -2.52
C CYS A 28 8.24 1.18 -1.28
N LEU A 29 9.40 0.55 -1.41
CA LEU A 29 10.35 0.39 -0.31
C LEU A 29 10.87 1.74 0.18
N LYS A 30 11.13 2.67 -0.75
CA LYS A 30 11.56 4.02 -0.40
C LYS A 30 10.49 4.76 0.40
N GLY A 31 9.24 4.69 -0.05
CA GLY A 31 8.12 5.29 0.65
C GLY A 31 7.88 4.66 2.03
N LYS A 32 8.00 3.33 2.10
CA LYS A 32 7.91 2.59 3.35
C LYS A 32 8.96 3.08 4.35
N ARG A 33 10.21 3.23 3.89
CA ARG A 33 11.32 3.66 4.75
C ARG A 33 11.10 5.06 5.30
N VAL A 34 10.62 5.98 4.45
CA VAL A 34 10.31 7.35 4.87
C VAL A 34 9.17 7.35 5.90
N ALA A 35 8.12 6.57 5.66
CA ALA A 35 6.99 6.49 6.58
C ALA A 35 7.39 5.88 7.92
N GLU A 36 8.24 4.86 7.91
CA GLU A 36 8.71 4.22 9.15
C GLU A 36 9.54 5.16 10.01
N ARG A 37 10.28 6.09 9.41
CA ARG A 37 11.06 7.08 10.16
C ARG A 37 10.17 8.02 10.98
N GLN A 38 8.93 8.17 10.60
CA GLN A 38 7.97 9.03 11.30
C GLN A 38 7.23 8.31 12.40
N LEU A 39 7.42 6.99 12.54
CA LEU A 39 6.77 6.22 13.58
C LEU A 39 7.47 6.43 14.91
N LYS A 40 6.67 6.59 15.97
CA LYS A 40 7.19 6.68 17.32
C LYS A 40 7.41 5.29 17.91
N ALA A 41 8.32 5.18 18.87
CA ALA A 41 8.54 3.95 19.62
C ALA A 41 7.21 3.50 20.27
N GLY A 42 6.91 2.22 20.16
CA GLY A 42 5.66 1.67 20.69
C GLY A 42 4.46 1.83 19.78
N SER A 43 4.65 2.36 18.56
CA SER A 43 3.57 2.46 17.59
C SER A 43 3.07 1.08 17.17
N THR A 44 1.74 0.96 16.98
CA THR A 44 1.12 -0.25 16.44
C THR A 44 0.99 -0.19 14.92
N VAL A 45 1.48 0.87 14.28
CA VAL A 45 1.43 1.07 12.84
C VAL A 45 2.60 0.34 12.18
N GLN A 46 2.30 -0.39 11.12
CA GLN A 46 3.28 -1.09 10.31
C GLN A 46 3.06 -0.75 8.85
N TYR A 47 4.15 -0.75 8.09
CA TYR A 47 4.08 -0.56 6.64
C TYR A 47 4.62 -1.80 5.95
N LYS A 48 3.99 -2.18 4.84
CA LYS A 48 4.38 -3.36 4.09
C LYS A 48 4.23 -3.09 2.60
N CYS A 49 5.23 -3.53 1.82
CA CYS A 49 5.16 -3.51 0.37
C CYS A 49 4.79 -4.89 -0.12
N ILE A 50 3.77 -4.97 -0.96
CA ILE A 50 3.33 -6.23 -1.55
C ILE A 50 3.17 -6.08 -3.05
N LYS A 51 3.26 -7.22 -3.74
CA LYS A 51 2.90 -7.34 -5.15
C LYS A 51 1.71 -8.28 -5.21
N SER A 52 0.56 -7.76 -5.62
CA SER A 52 -0.67 -8.51 -5.57
C SER A 52 -1.62 -8.04 -6.67
N LYS A 53 -2.62 -8.86 -6.95
CA LYS A 53 -3.72 -8.44 -7.80
C LYS A 53 -4.62 -7.50 -7.01
N ALA A 54 -5.17 -6.52 -7.70
CA ALA A 54 -6.09 -5.57 -7.10
C ALA A 54 -7.17 -5.21 -8.10
N GLN A 55 -8.36 -4.99 -7.57
CA GLN A 55 -9.42 -4.38 -8.35
C GLN A 55 -9.20 -2.88 -8.31
N THR A 56 -8.98 -2.29 -9.49
CA THR A 56 -8.65 -0.87 -9.61
C THR A 56 -9.75 -0.12 -10.35
N GLU A 57 -9.80 1.18 -10.13
CA GLU A 57 -10.68 2.07 -10.86
C GLU A 57 -9.96 3.40 -11.08
N ILE A 58 -10.41 4.14 -12.09
CA ILE A 58 -9.89 5.48 -12.36
C ILE A 58 -10.88 6.47 -11.77
N TYR A 59 -10.39 7.29 -10.84
CA TYR A 59 -11.19 8.32 -10.19
C TYR A 59 -10.47 9.65 -10.33
N MET A 60 -11.17 10.63 -10.91
CA MET A 60 -10.63 11.99 -11.16
C MET A 60 -9.30 11.96 -11.91
N GLY A 61 -9.16 11.05 -12.87
CA GLY A 61 -7.96 10.92 -13.67
C GLY A 61 -6.82 10.16 -13.00
N GLN A 62 -7.02 9.65 -11.79
CA GLN A 62 -6.01 8.87 -11.07
C GLN A 62 -6.49 7.46 -10.83
N LYS A 63 -5.57 6.52 -10.97
CA LYS A 63 -5.85 5.11 -10.67
C LYS A 63 -5.83 4.91 -9.16
N SER A 64 -6.86 4.29 -8.64
CA SER A 64 -6.94 3.93 -7.24
C SER A 64 -7.32 2.47 -7.06
N ILE A 65 -6.99 1.91 -5.91
CA ILE A 65 -7.35 0.53 -5.58
C ILE A 65 -8.76 0.53 -5.01
N LYS A 66 -9.66 -0.20 -5.67
CA LYS A 66 -11.00 -0.42 -5.16
C LYS A 66 -11.01 -1.54 -4.13
N ALA A 67 -10.27 -2.61 -4.40
CA ALA A 67 -10.12 -3.74 -3.48
C ALA A 67 -8.84 -4.50 -3.79
N LEU A 68 -8.15 -4.97 -2.75
CA LEU A 68 -7.01 -5.86 -2.90
C LEU A 68 -7.48 -7.30 -2.97
N ILE A 69 -6.90 -8.05 -3.90
CA ILE A 69 -7.12 -9.49 -3.98
C ILE A 69 -5.87 -10.15 -3.41
N LEU A 70 -5.96 -10.56 -2.16
CA LEU A 70 -4.84 -11.22 -1.48
C LEU A 70 -4.98 -12.73 -1.67
N GLU A 71 -3.95 -13.31 -2.25
CA GLU A 71 -3.89 -14.75 -2.46
C GLU A 71 -3.15 -15.45 -1.31
#